data_1aa84bc3d93ef047815b72af9b2ec193
#
_entry.id   1aa84bc3d93ef047815b72af9b2ec193
#
_cell.length_a   1.000
_cell.length_b   1.000
_cell.length_c   1.000
_cell.angle_alpha   90.00
_cell.angle_beta   90.00
_cell.angle_gamma   90.00
#
_symmetry.space_group_name_H-M   'P 1'
#
loop_
_entity.id
_entity.type
_entity.pdbx_description
1 polymer ?
#
loop_
_entity_poly.entity_id
_entity_poly.type
_entity_poly.pdbx_seq_one_letter_code
_entity_poly.pdbx_strand_id
1 'polypeptide(L)'
;MKNLLTIASLWLLSLSLAAGQDASKTSSLEDQIKKLEQNWAQATVKEGAAAVDQYEADDIIATDPSGRVTNKTQDKLDLSSGDFKIQSEELSDVRVRIYSNTAVASGTNIVKGTYKGQDINGKYRFTDTWVKRNGKWQVVASQYTKVQE
;
A
#
# COMPACT_ATOMS: atom_id res chain seq x y z
N MET A 1 -12.02 -66.08 -8.51
CA MET A 1 -12.93 -65.31 -7.61
C MET A 1 -12.12 -64.79 -6.44
N LYS A 2 -11.71 -63.55 -6.40
CA LYS A 2 -11.34 -62.79 -5.18
C LYS A 2 -10.92 -61.39 -5.55
N ASN A 3 -11.80 -60.48 -5.25
CA ASN A 3 -11.63 -59.14 -4.73
C ASN A 3 -10.61 -58.18 -5.40
N LEU A 4 -11.10 -57.39 -6.36
CA LEU A 4 -10.59 -56.08 -6.72
C LEU A 4 -11.69 -55.05 -6.39
N LEU A 5 -11.65 -54.46 -5.22
CA LEU A 5 -12.41 -53.26 -4.84
C LEU A 5 -11.77 -52.70 -3.56
N THR A 6 -11.11 -51.57 -3.68
CA THR A 6 -10.89 -50.52 -2.69
C THR A 6 -9.50 -49.88 -2.82
N ILE A 7 -9.30 -49.03 -3.82
CA ILE A 7 -8.36 -47.92 -3.77
C ILE A 7 -8.88 -46.81 -4.68
N ALA A 8 -9.89 -46.06 -4.28
CA ALA A 8 -10.37 -44.90 -5.01
C ALA A 8 -10.97 -43.81 -4.11
N SER A 9 -10.54 -43.64 -2.88
CA SER A 9 -11.17 -42.66 -1.97
C SER A 9 -10.21 -41.75 -1.19
N LEU A 10 -8.92 -41.71 -1.50
CA LEU A 10 -7.96 -40.86 -0.71
C LEU A 10 -7.40 -39.62 -1.44
N TRP A 11 -7.79 -39.32 -2.68
CA TRP A 11 -7.22 -38.20 -3.46
C TRP A 11 -8.02 -36.92 -3.45
N LEU A 12 -9.22 -36.89 -2.90
CA LEU A 12 -10.10 -35.70 -2.91
C LEU A 12 -9.96 -34.78 -1.68
N LEU A 13 -9.30 -35.22 -0.61
CA LEU A 13 -9.13 -34.38 0.60
C LEU A 13 -7.92 -33.45 0.57
N SER A 14 -6.92 -33.70 -0.28
CA SER A 14 -5.69 -32.88 -0.30
C SER A 14 -5.84 -31.56 -1.09
N LEU A 15 -6.77 -31.49 -2.06
CA LEU A 15 -6.96 -30.28 -2.89
C LEU A 15 -7.68 -29.16 -2.14
N SER A 16 -8.58 -29.49 -1.23
CA SER A 16 -9.35 -28.49 -0.46
C SER A 16 -8.51 -27.82 0.64
N LEU A 17 -7.51 -28.50 1.18
CA LEU A 17 -6.63 -27.94 2.22
C LEU A 17 -5.66 -26.90 1.65
N ALA A 18 -5.12 -27.15 0.46
CA ALA A 18 -4.20 -26.22 -0.22
C ALA A 18 -4.89 -24.90 -0.62
N ALA A 19 -6.10 -24.97 -1.16
CA ALA A 19 -6.87 -23.77 -1.52
C ALA A 19 -7.24 -22.92 -0.29
N GLY A 20 -7.53 -23.54 0.86
CA GLY A 20 -7.82 -22.83 2.10
C GLY A 20 -6.60 -22.13 2.70
N GLN A 21 -5.42 -22.72 2.58
CA GLN A 21 -4.16 -22.13 3.06
C GLN A 21 -3.72 -20.94 2.20
N ASP A 22 -3.89 -21.00 0.89
CA ASP A 22 -3.56 -19.89 -0.01
C ASP A 22 -4.51 -18.70 0.18
N ALA A 23 -5.78 -18.93 0.37
CA ALA A 23 -6.76 -17.87 0.66
C ALA A 23 -6.47 -17.19 2.02
N SER A 24 -6.15 -17.95 3.06
CA SER A 24 -5.78 -17.42 4.38
C SER A 24 -4.49 -16.61 4.34
N LYS A 25 -3.48 -17.08 3.60
CA LYS A 25 -2.22 -16.36 3.43
C LYS A 25 -2.41 -15.06 2.65
N THR A 26 -3.23 -15.05 1.61
CA THR A 26 -3.54 -13.85 0.83
C THR A 26 -4.27 -12.82 1.67
N SER A 27 -5.29 -13.22 2.44
CA SER A 27 -5.99 -12.34 3.38
C SER A 27 -5.03 -11.72 4.42
N SER A 28 -4.13 -12.51 4.99
CA SER A 28 -3.11 -12.03 5.93
C SER A 28 -2.14 -11.01 5.29
N LEU A 29 -1.77 -11.19 4.01
CA LEU A 29 -0.94 -10.23 3.28
C LEU A 29 -1.69 -8.94 2.94
N GLU A 30 -2.96 -9.04 2.56
CA GLU A 30 -3.81 -7.85 2.33
C GLU A 30 -3.90 -7.00 3.59
N ASP A 31 -4.13 -7.62 4.77
CA ASP A 31 -4.19 -6.91 6.04
C ASP A 31 -2.84 -6.32 6.45
N GLN A 32 -1.74 -7.00 6.13
CA GLN A 32 -0.39 -6.46 6.32
C GLN A 32 -0.18 -5.17 5.50
N ILE A 33 -0.56 -5.16 4.21
CA ILE A 33 -0.42 -3.97 3.37
C ILE A 33 -1.34 -2.85 3.85
N LYS A 34 -2.60 -3.12 4.21
CA LYS A 34 -3.49 -2.11 4.82
C LYS A 34 -2.86 -1.46 6.05
N LYS A 35 -2.20 -2.27 6.89
CA LYS A 35 -1.50 -1.77 8.07
C LYS A 35 -0.29 -0.92 7.71
N LEU A 36 0.45 -1.29 6.66
CA LEU A 36 1.58 -0.51 6.15
C LEU A 36 1.12 0.85 5.61
N GLU A 37 0.00 0.91 4.87
CA GLU A 37 -0.62 2.17 4.42
C GLU A 37 -0.93 3.10 5.61
N GLN A 38 -1.61 2.58 6.62
CA GLN A 38 -1.95 3.35 7.83
C GLN A 38 -0.70 3.83 8.57
N ASN A 39 0.31 2.98 8.69
CA ASN A 39 1.55 3.32 9.36
C ASN A 39 2.33 4.38 8.58
N TRP A 40 2.36 4.30 7.25
CA TRP A 40 3.03 5.28 6.40
C TRP A 40 2.37 6.66 6.53
N ALA A 41 1.05 6.75 6.40
CA ALA A 41 0.31 7.99 6.62
C ALA A 41 0.61 8.60 8.00
N GLN A 42 0.60 7.78 9.07
CA GLN A 42 0.91 8.26 10.42
C GLN A 42 2.38 8.69 10.57
N ALA A 43 3.31 7.97 9.95
CA ALA A 43 4.73 8.32 9.98
C ALA A 43 4.99 9.63 9.23
N THR A 44 4.35 9.85 8.08
CA THR A 44 4.45 11.12 7.33
C THR A 44 4.05 12.31 8.20
N VAL A 45 2.95 12.20 8.96
CA VAL A 45 2.50 13.25 9.88
C VAL A 45 3.48 13.48 11.04
N LYS A 46 4.03 12.40 11.62
CA LYS A 46 4.83 12.47 12.85
C LYS A 46 6.32 12.66 12.63
N GLU A 47 6.85 12.06 11.58
CA GLU A 47 8.28 11.89 11.35
C GLU A 47 8.75 12.63 10.08
N GLY A 48 7.81 13.10 9.24
CA GLY A 48 8.10 13.86 8.03
C GLY A 48 9.04 13.09 7.09
N ALA A 49 10.19 13.67 6.77
CA ALA A 49 11.16 13.10 5.83
C ALA A 49 11.70 11.71 6.22
N ALA A 50 11.66 11.33 7.51
CA ALA A 50 12.08 10.00 7.93
C ALA A 50 11.13 8.90 7.47
N ALA A 51 9.84 9.22 7.30
CA ALA A 51 8.86 8.29 6.72
C ALA A 51 9.21 7.90 5.28
N VAL A 52 9.77 8.82 4.49
CA VAL A 52 10.24 8.56 3.12
C VAL A 52 11.29 7.45 3.11
N ASP A 53 12.30 7.55 3.99
CA ASP A 53 13.36 6.53 4.08
C ASP A 53 12.81 5.15 4.51
N GLN A 54 11.76 5.15 5.31
CA GLN A 54 11.18 3.93 5.85
C GLN A 54 10.28 3.20 4.86
N TYR A 55 9.45 3.92 4.10
CA TYR A 55 8.38 3.31 3.30
C TYR A 55 8.63 3.36 1.79
N GLU A 56 9.34 4.36 1.27
CA GLU A 56 9.54 4.51 -0.15
C GLU A 56 10.78 3.77 -0.64
N ALA A 57 10.65 3.12 -1.79
CA ALA A 57 11.79 2.52 -2.50
C ALA A 57 12.64 3.61 -3.15
N ASP A 58 13.93 3.32 -3.40
CA ASP A 58 14.84 4.29 -4.02
C ASP A 58 14.45 4.62 -5.48
N ASP A 59 13.71 3.72 -6.14
CA ASP A 59 13.21 3.84 -7.49
C ASP A 59 11.71 4.22 -7.57
N ILE A 60 11.14 4.81 -6.51
CA ILE A 60 9.74 5.23 -6.51
C ILE A 60 9.46 6.28 -7.58
N ILE A 61 8.27 6.19 -8.17
CA ILE A 61 7.66 7.22 -9.01
C ILE A 61 6.37 7.66 -8.31
N ALA A 62 6.31 8.88 -7.82
CA ALA A 62 5.10 9.44 -7.23
C ALA A 62 4.50 10.53 -8.14
N THR A 63 3.17 10.60 -8.20
CA THR A 63 2.44 11.62 -8.95
C THR A 63 1.47 12.32 -8.03
N ASP A 64 1.66 13.61 -7.83
CA ASP A 64 0.82 14.43 -6.98
C ASP A 64 -0.50 14.84 -7.69
N PRO A 65 -1.48 15.41 -6.97
CA PRO A 65 -2.77 15.81 -7.55
C PRO A 65 -2.70 16.89 -8.64
N SER A 66 -1.57 17.59 -8.78
CA SER A 66 -1.34 18.55 -9.85
C SER A 66 -0.77 17.91 -11.12
N GLY A 67 -0.40 16.63 -11.06
CA GLY A 67 0.26 15.89 -12.12
C GLY A 67 1.79 16.03 -12.11
N ARG A 68 2.37 16.64 -11.06
CA ARG A 68 3.82 16.68 -10.88
C ARG A 68 4.33 15.29 -10.52
N VAL A 69 5.35 14.83 -11.23
CA VAL A 69 6.02 13.57 -10.95
C VAL A 69 7.24 13.83 -10.07
N THR A 70 7.36 13.08 -8.99
CA THR A 70 8.46 13.16 -8.03
C THR A 70 9.15 11.80 -7.84
N ASN A 71 10.24 11.83 -7.10
CA ASN A 71 11.00 10.66 -6.67
C ASN A 71 11.33 10.80 -5.19
N LYS A 72 11.89 9.75 -4.59
CA LYS A 72 12.25 9.70 -3.16
C LYS A 72 13.06 10.92 -2.69
N THR A 73 14.03 11.36 -3.48
CA THR A 73 14.86 12.53 -3.11
C THR A 73 14.03 13.80 -3.05
N GLN A 74 13.13 14.00 -4.01
CA GLN A 74 12.26 15.17 -4.06
C GLN A 74 11.23 15.14 -2.92
N ASP A 75 10.60 13.99 -2.65
CA ASP A 75 9.61 13.84 -1.59
C ASP A 75 10.24 14.09 -0.21
N LYS A 76 11.45 13.57 0.00
CA LYS A 76 12.22 13.84 1.20
C LYS A 76 12.58 15.31 1.36
N LEU A 77 12.95 15.99 0.26
CA LEU A 77 13.26 17.41 0.27
C LEU A 77 12.03 18.26 0.60
N ASP A 78 10.90 17.99 -0.05
CA ASP A 78 9.63 18.72 0.15
C ASP A 78 9.18 18.65 1.63
N LEU A 79 9.32 17.48 2.28
CA LEU A 79 9.01 17.30 3.69
C LEU A 79 10.06 17.96 4.62
N SER A 80 11.35 17.84 4.31
CA SER A 80 12.42 18.39 5.17
C SER A 80 12.56 19.90 5.08
N SER A 81 12.25 20.51 3.93
CA SER A 81 12.25 21.98 3.76
C SER A 81 11.05 22.65 4.44
N GLY A 82 10.01 21.87 4.76
CA GLY A 82 8.75 22.38 5.26
C GLY A 82 7.85 22.98 4.17
N ASP A 83 8.17 22.75 2.90
CA ASP A 83 7.28 23.08 1.79
C ASP A 83 6.00 22.22 1.84
N PHE A 84 6.13 20.96 2.21
CA PHE A 84 5.03 20.03 2.41
C PHE A 84 4.84 19.77 3.92
N LYS A 85 3.77 20.33 4.48
CA LYS A 85 3.42 20.20 5.90
C LYS A 85 2.09 19.48 6.03
N ILE A 86 2.13 18.25 6.52
CA ILE A 86 0.95 17.45 6.79
C ILE A 86 0.60 17.57 8.27
N GLN A 87 -0.63 17.98 8.57
CA GLN A 87 -1.17 18.07 9.92
C GLN A 87 -1.93 16.80 10.33
N SER A 88 -2.68 16.24 9.38
CA SER A 88 -3.36 14.95 9.56
C SER A 88 -3.61 14.25 8.23
N GLU A 89 -3.61 12.93 8.28
CA GLU A 89 -4.02 12.02 7.23
C GLU A 89 -4.94 10.95 7.82
N GLU A 90 -6.10 10.75 7.20
CA GLU A 90 -7.07 9.73 7.60
C GLU A 90 -7.42 8.86 6.41
N LEU A 91 -6.99 7.59 6.47
CA LEU A 91 -7.27 6.62 5.42
C LEU A 91 -8.58 5.89 5.67
N SER A 92 -9.38 5.73 4.61
CA SER A 92 -10.60 4.93 4.62
C SER A 92 -10.78 4.16 3.31
N ASP A 93 -11.66 3.16 3.32
CA ASP A 93 -12.00 2.32 2.15
C ASP A 93 -10.77 1.68 1.48
N VAL A 94 -9.75 1.35 2.26
CA VAL A 94 -8.51 0.77 1.73
C VAL A 94 -8.77 -0.64 1.22
N ARG A 95 -8.54 -0.83 -0.07
CA ARG A 95 -8.63 -2.11 -0.77
C ARG A 95 -7.26 -2.51 -1.27
N VAL A 96 -6.91 -3.77 -1.07
CA VAL A 96 -5.61 -4.32 -1.47
C VAL A 96 -5.83 -5.50 -2.40
N ARG A 97 -4.92 -5.68 -3.37
CA ARG A 97 -4.79 -6.87 -4.21
C ARG A 97 -3.35 -7.32 -4.20
N ILE A 98 -3.14 -8.61 -3.98
CA ILE A 98 -1.81 -9.22 -3.92
C ILE A 98 -1.51 -9.95 -5.23
N TYR A 99 -0.34 -9.67 -5.78
CA TYR A 99 0.19 -10.30 -6.99
C TYR A 99 1.63 -10.80 -6.70
N SER A 100 1.74 -11.96 -6.06
CA SER A 100 3.03 -12.53 -5.63
C SER A 100 3.78 -11.57 -4.68
N ASN A 101 4.89 -10.99 -5.11
CA ASN A 101 5.69 -10.01 -4.36
C ASN A 101 5.27 -8.55 -4.61
N THR A 102 4.13 -8.33 -5.23
CA THR A 102 3.58 -7.01 -5.52
C THR A 102 2.19 -6.89 -4.91
N ALA A 103 1.87 -5.74 -4.35
CA ALA A 103 0.52 -5.40 -3.92
C ALA A 103 0.11 -4.06 -4.52
N VAL A 104 -1.15 -3.96 -4.90
CA VAL A 104 -1.78 -2.68 -5.27
C VAL A 104 -2.79 -2.33 -4.19
N ALA A 105 -2.60 -1.18 -3.57
CA ALA A 105 -3.51 -0.61 -2.59
C ALA A 105 -4.20 0.62 -3.18
N SER A 106 -5.47 0.78 -2.91
CA SER A 106 -6.21 1.98 -3.26
C SER A 106 -7.19 2.34 -2.15
N GLY A 107 -7.44 3.62 -1.98
CA GLY A 107 -8.33 4.07 -0.90
C GLY A 107 -8.67 5.54 -1.01
N THR A 108 -9.20 6.04 0.08
CA THR A 108 -9.48 7.46 0.30
C THR A 108 -8.56 7.97 1.39
N ASN A 109 -7.98 9.16 1.19
CA ASN A 109 -7.22 9.88 2.19
C ASN A 109 -7.85 11.27 2.41
N ILE A 110 -8.18 11.62 3.65
CA ILE A 110 -8.57 12.96 4.04
C ILE A 110 -7.33 13.64 4.61
N VAL A 111 -6.85 14.64 3.90
CA VAL A 111 -5.60 15.36 4.20
C VAL A 111 -5.92 16.72 4.76
N LYS A 112 -5.18 17.14 5.80
CA LYS A 112 -5.07 18.52 6.26
C LYS A 112 -3.60 18.92 6.25
N GLY A 113 -3.30 20.06 5.61
CA GLY A 113 -1.92 20.51 5.49
C GLY A 113 -1.76 21.66 4.50
N THR A 114 -0.50 21.96 4.22
CA THR A 114 -0.11 22.98 3.23
C THR A 114 1.02 22.47 2.35
N TYR A 115 1.03 22.91 1.10
CA TYR A 115 2.15 22.77 0.20
C TYR A 115 2.62 24.17 -0.29
N LYS A 116 3.86 24.54 0.00
CA LYS A 116 4.40 25.89 -0.27
C LYS A 116 3.49 27.01 0.24
N GLY A 117 2.93 26.81 1.44
CA GLY A 117 2.03 27.74 2.10
C GLY A 117 0.60 27.74 1.58
N GLN A 118 0.28 26.98 0.52
CA GLN A 118 -1.08 26.85 -0.01
C GLN A 118 -1.80 25.70 0.67
N ASP A 119 -3.08 25.91 0.97
CA ASP A 119 -3.95 24.91 1.57
C ASP A 119 -4.15 23.71 0.61
N ILE A 120 -3.89 22.51 1.13
CA ILE A 120 -4.13 21.25 0.41
C ILE A 120 -5.21 20.42 1.10
N ASN A 121 -5.98 21.01 2.02
CA ASN A 121 -7.05 20.29 2.69
C ASN A 121 -8.02 19.68 1.67
N GLY A 122 -8.45 18.45 1.93
CA GLY A 122 -9.42 17.82 1.06
C GLY A 122 -9.44 16.31 1.13
N LYS A 123 -10.30 15.77 0.29
CA LYS A 123 -10.45 14.33 0.07
C LYS A 123 -9.70 13.95 -1.21
N TYR A 124 -8.92 12.89 -1.11
CA TYR A 124 -8.13 12.37 -2.21
C TYR A 124 -8.42 10.90 -2.42
N ARG A 125 -8.29 10.43 -3.67
CA ARG A 125 -8.13 9.03 -4.00
C ARG A 125 -6.66 8.75 -4.20
N PHE A 126 -6.20 7.62 -3.67
CA PHE A 126 -4.84 7.16 -3.90
C PHE A 126 -4.81 5.77 -4.54
N THR A 127 -3.72 5.50 -5.23
CA THR A 127 -3.35 4.16 -5.69
C THR A 127 -1.85 4.01 -5.52
N ASP A 128 -1.46 3.05 -4.68
CA ASP A 128 -0.09 2.76 -4.33
C ASP A 128 0.28 1.34 -4.75
N THR A 129 1.49 1.20 -5.26
CA THR A 129 2.07 -0.09 -5.62
C THR A 129 3.20 -0.39 -4.66
N TRP A 130 3.05 -1.47 -3.92
CA TRP A 130 4.03 -2.02 -3.01
C TRP A 130 4.76 -3.20 -3.63
N VAL A 131 6.07 -3.28 -3.45
CA VAL A 131 6.88 -4.43 -3.88
C VAL A 131 7.68 -4.95 -2.70
N LYS A 132 7.69 -6.27 -2.53
CA LYS A 132 8.50 -6.94 -1.53
C LYS A 132 9.87 -7.30 -2.11
N ARG A 133 10.91 -6.62 -1.60
CA ARG A 133 12.31 -6.83 -1.97
C ARG A 133 13.12 -7.16 -0.70
N ASN A 134 13.89 -8.23 -0.71
CA ASN A 134 14.72 -8.64 0.44
C ASN A 134 13.93 -8.74 1.77
N GLY A 135 12.69 -9.23 1.69
CA GLY A 135 11.82 -9.39 2.85
C GLY A 135 11.06 -8.14 3.30
N LYS A 136 11.37 -6.96 2.75
CA LYS A 136 10.76 -5.66 3.10
C LYS A 136 9.78 -5.21 2.00
N TRP A 137 8.59 -4.76 2.42
CA TRP A 137 7.64 -4.08 1.54
C TRP A 137 7.99 -2.60 1.44
N GLN A 138 8.05 -2.07 0.22
CA GLN A 138 8.29 -0.65 -0.07
C GLN A 138 7.38 -0.19 -1.22
N VAL A 139 6.96 1.08 -1.18
CA VAL A 139 6.19 1.71 -2.24
C VAL A 139 7.11 2.03 -3.41
N VAL A 140 6.74 1.58 -4.61
CA VAL A 140 7.48 1.84 -5.86
C VAL A 140 6.72 2.77 -6.80
N ALA A 141 5.41 2.91 -6.62
CA ALA A 141 4.60 3.89 -7.33
C ALA A 141 3.49 4.38 -6.43
N SER A 142 3.21 5.69 -6.48
CA SER A 142 2.13 6.34 -5.75
C SER A 142 1.45 7.39 -6.61
N GLN A 143 0.13 7.46 -6.55
CA GLN A 143 -0.63 8.49 -7.24
C GLN A 143 -1.79 8.97 -6.39
N TYR A 144 -1.94 10.29 -6.32
CA TYR A 144 -3.05 10.95 -5.66
C TYR A 144 -3.89 11.76 -6.64
N THR A 145 -5.20 11.73 -6.47
CA THR A 145 -6.15 12.54 -7.23
C THR A 145 -7.12 13.22 -6.27
N LYS A 146 -7.22 14.54 -6.34
CA LYS A 146 -8.17 15.30 -5.52
C LYS A 146 -9.59 15.00 -5.98
N VAL A 147 -10.47 14.64 -5.03
CA VAL A 147 -11.90 14.43 -5.30
C VAL A 147 -12.54 15.79 -5.47
N GLN A 148 -13.23 16.01 -6.59
CA GLN A 148 -14.06 17.20 -6.81
C GLN A 148 -15.37 16.99 -6.04
N GLU A 149 -15.80 17.98 -5.25
CA GLU A 149 -17.11 18.01 -4.59
C GLU A 149 -18.17 18.59 -5.52
#